data_6235470b914a46d39ffce536f92a99b5
#
_entry.id   6235470b914a46d39ffce536f92a99b5
#
_cell.length_a   1.000
_cell.length_b   1.000
_cell.length_c   1.000
_cell.angle_alpha   90.00
_cell.angle_beta   90.00
_cell.angle_gamma   90.00
#
_symmetry.space_group_name_H-M   'P 1'
#
loop_
_entity.id
_entity.type
_entity.pdbx_description
1 polymer ?
#
loop_
_entity_poly.entity_id
_entity_poly.type
_entity_poly.pdbx_seq_one_letter_code
_entity_poly.pdbx_strand_id
1 'polypeptide(L)'
;MEREEFHQAANVEHQQHLVVFLPFLRLKEPCAVAGVEFLPLRTDSGEVPEVLAATAGPLGKILSGYVDRHGAPLGNCVVATILGKGWDLEPEDFPAVAWATSLLFLASWACNDYYSQFAGRYVNSTNFRIVGQKYRGSDPKYISVSARRRFGSSTDGGYEHGEFKFTLPVQVSVRETASVDAGLLAGLDVAQGSGSAVLERLRTALPFVELANTDDEFMTEHAEAILMGSAFEQLLAGNASAYALGRRFGELFQQFGSVTVDHARKARPGIEIDTCTAQRAAAQPHWWVHRKWMEELYDVRSKVVHKGHAGSRQWGWQIAEHLVMAAHVFPLTVKLLLEQEGYYAVTERDRAACLATDLLLVETEWAEDLDAQSNGRSWQEVIRKTARDVRFNAVWENYKARHPGLFQSRDADEPAADE
;
A
#
# COMPACT_ATOMS: atom_id res chain seq x y z
N MET A 1 -52.91 -0.98 -19.41
CA MET A 1 -51.86 -0.05 -19.85
C MET A 1 -51.59 1.02 -18.79
N GLU A 2 -52.53 1.91 -18.44
CA GLU A 2 -52.30 2.99 -17.44
C GLU A 2 -51.89 2.52 -16.03
N ARG A 3 -52.29 1.35 -15.54
CA ARG A 3 -51.86 0.83 -14.23
C ARG A 3 -50.43 0.29 -14.23
N GLU A 4 -49.97 -0.28 -15.33
CA GLU A 4 -48.60 -0.76 -15.45
C GLU A 4 -47.60 0.40 -15.59
N GLU A 5 -47.96 1.45 -16.33
CA GLU A 5 -47.17 2.66 -16.45
C GLU A 5 -47.05 3.41 -15.11
N PHE A 6 -48.14 3.44 -14.32
CA PHE A 6 -48.11 4.06 -12.98
C PHE A 6 -47.26 3.27 -11.99
N HIS A 7 -47.27 1.93 -12.06
CA HIS A 7 -46.38 1.08 -11.24
C HIS A 7 -44.91 1.15 -11.68
N GLN A 8 -44.64 1.28 -12.97
CA GLN A 8 -43.28 1.51 -13.46
C GLN A 8 -42.76 2.89 -13.05
N ALA A 9 -43.52 3.94 -13.19
CA ALA A 9 -43.15 5.29 -12.76
C ALA A 9 -42.93 5.36 -11.22
N ALA A 10 -43.82 4.74 -10.43
CA ALA A 10 -43.65 4.68 -8.98
C ALA A 10 -42.42 3.87 -8.55
N ASN A 11 -42.06 2.80 -9.28
CA ASN A 11 -40.86 2.02 -9.01
C ASN A 11 -39.55 2.82 -9.33
N VAL A 12 -39.54 3.61 -10.40
CA VAL A 12 -38.38 4.47 -10.76
C VAL A 12 -38.15 5.56 -9.70
N GLU A 13 -39.20 6.12 -9.10
CA GLU A 13 -39.05 7.13 -8.04
C GLU A 13 -38.49 6.56 -6.72
N HIS A 14 -38.58 5.24 -6.52
CA HIS A 14 -38.06 4.57 -5.32
C HIS A 14 -36.68 3.94 -5.49
N GLN A 15 -36.18 3.88 -6.70
CA GLN A 15 -34.85 3.31 -6.96
C GLN A 15 -33.78 4.19 -6.31
N GLN A 16 -32.93 3.56 -5.49
CA GLN A 16 -31.77 4.21 -4.90
C GLN A 16 -30.58 4.05 -5.84
N HIS A 17 -29.92 5.14 -6.08
CA HIS A 17 -28.69 5.24 -6.87
C HIS A 17 -27.51 5.63 -5.98
N LEU A 18 -26.32 5.34 -6.42
CA LEU A 18 -25.08 5.60 -5.70
C LEU A 18 -24.04 6.20 -6.63
N VAL A 19 -23.47 7.34 -6.25
CA VAL A 19 -22.23 7.85 -6.83
C VAL A 19 -21.10 7.55 -5.89
N VAL A 20 -20.02 7.00 -6.41
CA VAL A 20 -18.79 6.75 -5.63
C VAL A 20 -17.65 7.57 -6.20
N PHE A 21 -16.96 8.32 -5.34
CA PHE A 21 -15.83 9.13 -5.74
C PHE A 21 -14.77 9.22 -4.64
N LEU A 22 -13.54 9.53 -5.03
CA LEU A 22 -12.38 9.69 -4.18
C LEU A 22 -11.98 11.17 -4.19
N PRO A 23 -12.40 11.96 -3.19
CA PRO A 23 -12.23 13.42 -3.20
C PRO A 23 -10.79 13.88 -3.04
N PHE A 24 -9.94 13.03 -2.49
CA PHE A 24 -8.54 13.35 -2.18
C PHE A 24 -7.55 12.78 -3.19
N LEU A 25 -8.01 11.86 -4.06
CA LEU A 25 -7.15 11.23 -5.05
C LEU A 25 -7.09 12.05 -6.33
N ARG A 26 -5.90 12.13 -6.91
CA ARG A 26 -5.65 12.64 -8.25
C ARG A 26 -4.90 11.59 -9.05
N LEU A 27 -5.40 11.30 -10.22
CA LEU A 27 -4.76 10.43 -11.20
C LEU A 27 -4.42 11.25 -12.45
N LYS A 28 -3.32 10.90 -13.13
CA LYS A 28 -2.97 11.50 -14.43
C LYS A 28 -3.89 11.00 -15.53
N GLU A 29 -4.16 9.71 -15.52
CA GLU A 29 -4.87 8.97 -16.53
C GLU A 29 -5.88 8.02 -15.88
N PRO A 30 -6.96 7.67 -16.56
CA PRO A 30 -7.85 6.61 -16.12
C PRO A 30 -7.10 5.30 -15.89
N CYS A 31 -7.55 4.52 -14.93
CA CYS A 31 -7.08 3.16 -14.72
C CYS A 31 -8.23 2.26 -14.26
N ALA A 32 -8.09 0.95 -14.45
CA ALA A 32 -9.11 -0.01 -14.09
C ALA A 32 -8.50 -1.22 -13.37
N VAL A 33 -9.25 -1.79 -12.42
CA VAL A 33 -8.92 -3.03 -11.73
C VAL A 33 -10.19 -3.66 -11.15
N ALA A 34 -10.27 -4.97 -11.17
CA ALA A 34 -11.39 -5.74 -10.63
C ALA A 34 -12.76 -5.31 -11.18
N GLY A 35 -12.81 -4.94 -12.47
CA GLY A 35 -14.04 -4.49 -13.14
C GLY A 35 -14.49 -3.07 -12.80
N VAL A 36 -13.70 -2.33 -12.01
CA VAL A 36 -13.96 -0.92 -11.66
C VAL A 36 -12.97 -0.03 -12.40
N GLU A 37 -13.48 1.02 -13.00
CA GLU A 37 -12.70 2.06 -13.67
C GLU A 37 -12.66 3.32 -12.80
N PHE A 38 -11.49 3.91 -12.68
CA PHE A 38 -11.21 5.12 -11.92
C PHE A 38 -10.91 6.27 -12.88
N LEU A 39 -11.83 7.22 -12.97
CA LEU A 39 -11.82 8.32 -13.94
C LEU A 39 -11.44 9.62 -13.24
N PRO A 40 -10.31 10.27 -13.60
CA PRO A 40 -10.00 11.59 -13.09
C PRO A 40 -11.00 12.61 -13.62
N LEU A 41 -11.64 13.33 -12.72
CA LEU A 41 -12.56 14.42 -13.02
C LEU A 41 -11.91 15.74 -12.60
N ARG A 42 -11.79 16.67 -13.54
CA ARG A 42 -11.24 18.02 -13.35
C ARG A 42 -12.29 19.06 -13.71
N THR A 43 -12.98 19.55 -12.70
CA THR A 43 -14.04 20.56 -12.91
C THR A 43 -13.47 21.97 -13.12
N ASP A 44 -12.25 22.22 -12.65
CA ASP A 44 -11.54 23.49 -12.78
C ASP A 44 -11.03 23.77 -14.21
N SER A 45 -10.67 22.73 -14.97
CA SER A 45 -10.23 22.85 -16.38
C SER A 45 -11.35 22.62 -17.39
N GLY A 46 -12.54 22.22 -16.93
CA GLY A 46 -13.64 21.82 -17.82
C GLY A 46 -13.39 20.47 -18.53
N GLU A 47 -12.31 19.78 -18.19
CA GLU A 47 -11.99 18.46 -18.72
C GLU A 47 -12.82 17.38 -18.01
N VAL A 48 -13.90 16.98 -18.65
CA VAL A 48 -14.73 15.85 -18.24
C VAL A 48 -14.41 14.69 -19.16
N PRO A 49 -14.06 13.49 -18.62
CA PRO A 49 -13.89 12.30 -19.43
C PRO A 49 -15.10 12.07 -20.34
N GLU A 50 -14.87 11.68 -21.59
CA GLU A 50 -15.94 11.47 -22.57
C GLU A 50 -17.04 10.54 -22.06
N VAL A 51 -16.66 9.51 -21.30
CA VAL A 51 -17.58 8.56 -20.64
C VAL A 51 -18.53 9.26 -19.66
N LEU A 52 -18.09 10.37 -19.05
CA LEU A 52 -18.88 11.15 -18.09
C LEU A 52 -19.56 12.39 -18.73
N ALA A 53 -19.24 12.70 -19.98
CA ALA A 53 -19.69 13.94 -20.63
C ALA A 53 -21.22 14.03 -20.71
N ALA A 54 -21.92 12.96 -21.05
CA ALA A 54 -23.37 12.90 -21.12
C ALA A 54 -24.06 13.06 -19.75
N THR A 55 -23.35 12.81 -18.67
CA THR A 55 -23.85 12.77 -17.28
C THR A 55 -23.23 13.84 -16.40
N ALA A 56 -22.41 14.72 -16.98
CA ALA A 56 -21.70 15.78 -16.26
C ALA A 56 -22.62 16.69 -15.43
N GLY A 57 -23.84 16.96 -15.90
CA GLY A 57 -24.82 17.80 -15.20
C GLY A 57 -25.28 17.19 -13.87
N PRO A 58 -25.85 15.98 -13.82
CA PRO A 58 -26.26 15.31 -12.58
C PRO A 58 -25.09 15.05 -11.63
N LEU A 59 -23.97 14.55 -12.14
CA LEU A 59 -22.77 14.31 -11.34
C LEU A 59 -22.22 15.62 -10.75
N GLY A 60 -22.14 16.68 -11.54
CA GLY A 60 -21.72 18.01 -11.09
C GLY A 60 -22.61 18.57 -10.00
N LYS A 61 -23.94 18.36 -10.08
CA LYS A 61 -24.87 18.71 -9.01
C LYS A 61 -24.51 18.02 -7.70
N ILE A 62 -24.31 16.70 -7.70
CA ILE A 62 -23.96 15.93 -6.50
C ILE A 62 -22.64 16.44 -5.92
N LEU A 63 -21.59 16.56 -6.76
CA LEU A 63 -20.26 16.97 -6.32
C LEU A 63 -20.23 18.41 -5.79
N SER A 64 -21.09 19.31 -6.28
CA SER A 64 -21.20 20.69 -5.79
C SER A 64 -21.68 20.81 -4.34
N GLY A 65 -22.28 19.74 -3.81
CA GLY A 65 -22.62 19.62 -2.39
C GLY A 65 -21.41 19.41 -1.47
N TYR A 66 -20.25 19.05 -2.05
CA TYR A 66 -19.02 18.81 -1.29
C TYR A 66 -18.09 20.02 -1.41
N VAL A 67 -17.64 20.52 -0.27
CA VAL A 67 -16.78 21.70 -0.18
C VAL A 67 -15.56 21.42 0.67
N ASP A 68 -14.48 22.15 0.41
CA ASP A 68 -13.32 22.15 1.27
C ASP A 68 -13.57 22.97 2.57
N ARG A 69 -12.57 23.06 3.45
CA ARG A 69 -12.64 23.84 4.69
C ARG A 69 -12.91 25.34 4.50
N HIS A 70 -12.68 25.85 3.30
CA HIS A 70 -12.89 27.27 2.95
C HIS A 70 -14.23 27.49 2.25
N GLY A 71 -15.04 26.44 2.09
CA GLY A 71 -16.30 26.47 1.40
C GLY A 71 -16.19 26.46 -0.14
N ALA A 72 -14.99 26.25 -0.70
CA ALA A 72 -14.82 26.10 -2.13
C ALA A 72 -15.32 24.72 -2.60
N PRO A 73 -16.06 24.65 -3.73
CA PRO A 73 -16.52 23.38 -4.27
C PRO A 73 -15.38 22.42 -4.60
N LEU A 74 -15.67 21.12 -4.57
CA LEU A 74 -14.74 20.08 -4.96
C LEU A 74 -14.39 20.22 -6.44
N GLY A 75 -13.16 20.68 -6.73
CA GLY A 75 -12.68 20.98 -8.09
C GLY A 75 -12.12 19.77 -8.83
N ASN A 76 -11.51 18.85 -8.10
CA ASN A 76 -10.83 17.68 -8.66
C ASN A 76 -11.09 16.48 -7.79
N CYS A 77 -11.45 15.36 -8.39
CA CYS A 77 -11.61 14.08 -7.73
C CYS A 77 -11.42 12.92 -8.73
N VAL A 78 -11.51 11.71 -8.23
CA VAL A 78 -11.62 10.52 -9.08
C VAL A 78 -13.00 9.94 -8.88
N VAL A 79 -13.71 9.68 -9.97
CA VAL A 79 -15.01 9.01 -9.97
C VAL A 79 -14.80 7.54 -10.27
N ALA A 80 -15.39 6.67 -9.45
CA ALA A 80 -15.39 5.24 -9.69
C ALA A 80 -16.62 4.83 -10.50
N THR A 81 -16.40 4.04 -11.54
CA THR A 81 -17.44 3.46 -12.39
C THR A 81 -17.27 1.96 -12.47
N ILE A 82 -18.33 1.22 -12.73
CA ILE A 82 -18.24 -0.21 -13.04
C ILE A 82 -18.36 -0.38 -14.55
N LEU A 83 -17.46 -1.15 -15.14
CA LEU A 83 -17.47 -1.42 -16.57
C LEU A 83 -18.85 -1.93 -17.02
N GLY A 84 -19.45 -1.22 -17.98
CA GLY A 84 -20.80 -1.50 -18.49
C GLY A 84 -21.96 -0.91 -17.72
N LYS A 85 -21.77 -0.40 -16.48
CA LYS A 85 -22.83 0.29 -15.69
C LYS A 85 -22.69 1.82 -15.70
N GLY A 86 -21.48 2.35 -15.89
CA GLY A 86 -21.21 3.78 -15.79
C GLY A 86 -21.06 4.24 -14.32
N TRP A 87 -21.33 5.53 -14.07
CA TRP A 87 -21.13 6.17 -12.76
C TRP A 87 -22.31 6.05 -11.80
N ASP A 88 -23.48 5.72 -12.34
CA ASP A 88 -24.73 5.56 -11.59
C ASP A 88 -24.83 4.11 -11.10
N LEU A 89 -24.35 3.91 -9.89
CA LEU A 89 -24.23 2.59 -9.29
C LEU A 89 -25.41 2.29 -8.37
N GLU A 90 -25.55 1.03 -8.02
CA GLU A 90 -26.46 0.57 -6.98
C GLU A 90 -25.72 0.46 -5.64
N PRO A 91 -26.41 0.56 -4.49
CA PRO A 91 -25.77 0.42 -3.18
C PRO A 91 -25.00 -0.90 -3.00
N GLU A 92 -25.42 -1.95 -3.69
CA GLU A 92 -24.83 -3.29 -3.70
C GLU A 92 -23.47 -3.32 -4.42
N ASP A 93 -23.17 -2.34 -5.27
CA ASP A 93 -21.92 -2.22 -5.98
C ASP A 93 -20.77 -1.65 -5.10
N PHE A 94 -21.12 -1.00 -3.99
CA PHE A 94 -20.15 -0.33 -3.12
C PHE A 94 -19.02 -1.25 -2.61
N PRO A 95 -19.25 -2.51 -2.19
CA PRO A 95 -18.18 -3.41 -1.77
C PRO A 95 -17.18 -3.73 -2.90
N ALA A 96 -17.65 -3.83 -4.15
CA ALA A 96 -16.77 -4.07 -5.30
C ALA A 96 -15.87 -2.85 -5.56
N VAL A 97 -16.43 -1.64 -5.51
CA VAL A 97 -15.66 -0.40 -5.64
C VAL A 97 -14.67 -0.23 -4.49
N ALA A 98 -15.07 -0.53 -3.26
CA ALA A 98 -14.18 -0.48 -2.11
C ALA A 98 -12.98 -1.43 -2.27
N TRP A 99 -13.23 -2.66 -2.71
CA TRP A 99 -12.16 -3.63 -2.99
C TRP A 99 -11.23 -3.16 -4.10
N ALA A 100 -11.75 -2.71 -5.22
CA ALA A 100 -10.94 -2.18 -6.32
C ALA A 100 -10.10 -0.96 -5.88
N THR A 101 -10.65 -0.11 -4.99
CA THR A 101 -9.91 1.01 -4.41
C THR A 101 -8.74 0.55 -3.55
N SER A 102 -8.89 -0.51 -2.76
CA SER A 102 -7.80 -1.11 -1.99
C SER A 102 -6.69 -1.66 -2.90
N LEU A 103 -7.04 -2.26 -4.04
CA LEU A 103 -6.06 -2.71 -5.03
C LEU A 103 -5.35 -1.53 -5.72
N LEU A 104 -6.07 -0.46 -6.04
CA LEU A 104 -5.50 0.77 -6.59
C LEU A 104 -4.53 1.43 -5.58
N PHE A 105 -4.90 1.48 -4.29
CA PHE A 105 -4.02 1.93 -3.22
C PHE A 105 -2.72 1.13 -3.19
N LEU A 106 -2.80 -0.20 -3.20
CA LEU A 106 -1.63 -1.07 -3.19
C LEU A 106 -0.72 -0.85 -4.41
N ALA A 107 -1.30 -0.74 -5.61
CA ALA A 107 -0.54 -0.49 -6.83
C ALA A 107 0.09 0.91 -6.84
N SER A 108 -0.58 1.89 -6.26
CA SER A 108 -0.03 3.24 -6.09
C SER A 108 1.10 3.26 -5.05
N TRP A 109 0.91 2.60 -3.93
CA TRP A 109 1.94 2.44 -2.91
C TRP A 109 3.20 1.74 -3.45
N ALA A 110 3.03 0.69 -4.24
CA ALA A 110 4.14 -0.01 -4.89
C ALA A 110 4.97 0.86 -5.85
N CYS A 111 4.38 1.94 -6.38
CA CYS A 111 5.03 2.86 -7.31
C CYS A 111 5.72 4.03 -6.62
N ASN A 112 5.15 4.54 -5.54
CA ASN A 112 5.60 5.77 -4.90
C ASN A 112 6.68 5.52 -3.84
N ASP A 113 7.50 6.56 -3.62
CA ASP A 113 8.47 6.62 -2.53
C ASP A 113 7.70 6.91 -1.22
N TYR A 114 7.20 5.88 -0.58
CA TYR A 114 6.40 5.94 0.65
C TYR A 114 7.06 6.75 1.78
N TYR A 115 8.37 6.90 1.75
CA TYR A 115 9.19 7.35 2.87
C TYR A 115 9.49 8.85 2.90
N SER A 116 8.95 9.63 1.99
CA SER A 116 9.21 11.07 1.95
C SER A 116 8.30 11.83 2.91
N GLN A 117 8.55 11.71 4.19
CA GLN A 117 7.78 12.41 5.22
C GLN A 117 7.79 13.94 5.07
N PHE A 118 8.91 14.51 4.59
CA PHE A 118 9.09 15.97 4.53
C PHE A 118 8.65 16.62 3.22
N ALA A 119 8.49 15.86 2.16
CA ALA A 119 8.12 16.39 0.86
C ALA A 119 6.64 16.11 0.48
N GLY A 120 5.86 15.49 1.36
CA GLY A 120 4.48 15.13 1.08
C GLY A 120 4.32 14.14 -0.09
N ARG A 121 5.34 13.34 -0.36
CA ARG A 121 5.40 12.43 -1.51
C ARG A 121 5.21 10.97 -1.14
N TYR A 122 4.61 10.67 -0.04
CA TYR A 122 4.24 9.31 0.29
C TYR A 122 2.76 9.07 -0.01
N VAL A 123 2.45 7.84 -0.36
CA VAL A 123 1.06 7.43 -0.54
C VAL A 123 0.51 7.01 0.81
N ASN A 124 -0.48 7.74 1.30
CA ASN A 124 -1.23 7.29 2.47
C ASN A 124 -2.63 6.83 2.07
N SER A 125 -3.23 5.98 2.88
CA SER A 125 -4.54 5.39 2.60
C SER A 125 -5.67 6.41 2.62
N THR A 126 -5.50 7.52 3.34
CA THR A 126 -6.51 8.56 3.44
C THR A 126 -6.77 9.23 2.09
N ASN A 127 -5.76 9.28 1.21
CA ASN A 127 -5.94 9.79 -0.16
C ASN A 127 -6.88 8.91 -0.98
N PHE A 128 -7.02 7.63 -0.63
CA PHE A 128 -7.90 6.66 -1.28
C PHE A 128 -9.25 6.50 -0.59
N ARG A 129 -9.57 7.40 0.35
CA ARG A 129 -10.85 7.37 1.03
C ARG A 129 -11.99 7.58 0.04
N ILE A 130 -12.93 6.64 0.00
CA ILE A 130 -14.11 6.69 -0.84
C ILE A 130 -15.25 7.41 -0.13
N VAL A 131 -16.01 8.15 -0.93
CA VAL A 131 -17.28 8.74 -0.54
C VAL A 131 -18.36 8.14 -1.43
N GLY A 132 -19.35 7.50 -0.82
CA GLY A 132 -20.53 7.00 -1.51
C GLY A 132 -21.73 7.91 -1.21
N GLN A 133 -22.23 8.61 -2.23
CA GLN A 133 -23.39 9.46 -2.10
C GLN A 133 -24.61 8.78 -2.71
N LYS A 134 -25.57 8.41 -1.86
CA LYS A 134 -26.87 7.90 -2.29
C LYS A 134 -27.79 9.05 -2.70
N TYR A 135 -28.57 8.82 -3.74
CA TYR A 135 -29.62 9.74 -4.18
C TYR A 135 -30.81 8.98 -4.74
N ARG A 136 -31.92 9.66 -5.00
CA ARG A 136 -33.16 9.07 -5.52
C ARG A 136 -33.63 9.77 -6.78
N GLY A 137 -34.18 8.97 -7.70
CA GLY A 137 -34.74 9.46 -8.95
C GLY A 137 -33.69 9.81 -10.00
N SER A 138 -34.13 10.08 -11.21
CA SER A 138 -33.29 10.42 -12.37
C SER A 138 -32.60 11.80 -12.26
N ASP A 139 -33.18 12.71 -11.47
CA ASP A 139 -32.56 14.00 -11.13
C ASP A 139 -32.18 13.95 -9.64
N PRO A 140 -30.89 14.15 -9.27
CA PRO A 140 -30.42 14.08 -7.88
C PRO A 140 -30.89 15.28 -7.06
N LYS A 141 -32.22 15.48 -6.99
CA LYS A 141 -32.84 16.49 -6.10
C LYS A 141 -32.69 16.13 -4.64
N TYR A 142 -32.81 14.84 -4.34
CA TYR A 142 -32.75 14.35 -2.98
C TYR A 142 -31.53 13.48 -2.78
N ILE A 143 -30.68 13.89 -1.85
CA ILE A 143 -29.56 13.09 -1.38
C ILE A 143 -29.92 12.39 -0.08
N SER A 144 -29.41 11.16 0.08
CA SER A 144 -29.63 10.39 1.29
C SER A 144 -28.35 10.45 2.14
N VAL A 145 -28.51 10.82 3.40
CA VAL A 145 -27.43 10.79 4.39
C VAL A 145 -27.65 9.66 5.34
N SER A 146 -26.68 8.75 5.45
CA SER A 146 -26.73 7.63 6.38
C SER A 146 -25.58 7.67 7.36
N ALA A 147 -25.88 7.37 8.63
CA ALA A 147 -24.87 7.22 9.66
C ALA A 147 -24.86 5.76 10.14
N ARG A 148 -23.69 5.11 10.02
CA ARG A 148 -23.51 3.78 10.58
C ARG A 148 -23.42 3.87 12.10
N ARG A 149 -24.31 3.20 12.78
CA ARG A 149 -24.26 3.04 14.23
C ARG A 149 -23.57 1.74 14.64
N ARG A 150 -23.13 1.68 15.91
CA ARG A 150 -22.73 0.42 16.53
C ARG A 150 -23.84 -0.61 16.33
N PHE A 151 -23.51 -1.85 16.06
CA PHE A 151 -24.43 -2.95 15.69
C PHE A 151 -24.99 -2.90 14.25
N GLY A 152 -24.38 -2.11 13.37
CA GLY A 152 -24.72 -2.13 11.95
C GLY A 152 -26.00 -1.40 11.56
N SER A 153 -26.71 -0.77 12.51
CA SER A 153 -27.88 0.04 12.18
C SER A 153 -27.46 1.33 11.48
N SER A 154 -28.09 1.67 10.37
CA SER A 154 -27.97 2.97 9.71
C SER A 154 -29.31 3.71 9.81
N THR A 155 -29.25 5.03 9.93
CA THR A 155 -30.40 5.90 9.80
C THR A 155 -30.24 6.69 8.53
N ASP A 156 -31.13 6.51 7.58
CA ASP A 156 -31.17 7.28 6.34
C ASP A 156 -32.12 8.46 6.50
N GLY A 157 -31.63 9.66 6.19
CA GLY A 157 -32.43 10.87 6.05
C GLY A 157 -32.31 11.38 4.62
N GLY A 158 -33.42 11.78 4.01
CA GLY A 158 -33.42 12.43 2.71
C GLY A 158 -33.43 13.95 2.89
N TYR A 159 -32.58 14.64 2.15
CA TYR A 159 -32.48 16.11 2.14
C TYR A 159 -32.53 16.63 0.72
N GLU A 160 -33.14 17.80 0.51
CA GLU A 160 -33.15 18.45 -0.78
C GLU A 160 -31.73 18.95 -1.12
N HIS A 161 -31.32 18.71 -2.36
CA HIS A 161 -30.00 19.13 -2.83
C HIS A 161 -29.88 20.66 -2.75
N GLY A 162 -28.82 21.13 -2.12
CA GLY A 162 -28.56 22.57 -1.90
C GLY A 162 -28.84 23.05 -0.48
N GLU A 163 -29.62 22.32 0.33
CA GLU A 163 -29.84 22.63 1.75
C GLU A 163 -28.59 22.34 2.61
N PHE A 164 -27.78 21.38 2.17
CA PHE A 164 -26.59 20.95 2.91
C PHE A 164 -25.32 21.04 2.08
N LYS A 165 -24.24 21.41 2.75
CA LYS A 165 -22.89 21.29 2.23
C LYS A 165 -22.08 20.37 3.13
N PHE A 166 -21.45 19.36 2.53
CA PHE A 166 -20.58 18.42 3.22
C PHE A 166 -19.16 18.95 3.19
N THR A 167 -18.65 19.39 4.33
CA THR A 167 -17.26 19.81 4.43
C THR A 167 -16.36 18.60 4.49
N LEU A 168 -15.45 18.48 3.53
CA LEU A 168 -14.45 17.44 3.50
C LEU A 168 -13.40 17.69 4.60
N PRO A 169 -12.94 16.65 5.31
CA PRO A 169 -11.87 16.80 6.30
C PRO A 169 -10.60 17.35 5.65
N VAL A 170 -9.83 18.08 6.44
CA VAL A 170 -8.52 18.58 6.00
C VAL A 170 -7.59 17.40 5.82
N GLN A 171 -6.89 17.39 4.68
CA GLN A 171 -5.83 16.44 4.39
C GLN A 171 -4.54 17.21 4.16
N VAL A 172 -3.45 16.78 4.77
CA VAL A 172 -2.17 17.50 4.69
C VAL A 172 -1.45 17.20 3.37
N SER A 173 -1.60 15.98 2.85
CA SER A 173 -0.86 15.46 1.69
C SER A 173 -1.62 15.51 0.35
N VAL A 174 -2.71 16.20 0.28
CA VAL A 174 -3.82 16.07 -0.69
C VAL A 174 -3.52 16.42 -2.14
N ARG A 175 -2.41 17.01 -2.46
CA ARG A 175 -2.34 17.63 -3.79
C ARG A 175 -1.45 16.92 -4.79
N GLU A 176 -0.89 15.80 -4.42
CA GLU A 176 -0.04 15.05 -5.34
C GLU A 176 -0.82 14.08 -6.21
N THR A 177 -0.44 14.02 -7.47
CA THR A 177 -1.00 13.04 -8.39
C THR A 177 -0.39 11.68 -8.09
N ALA A 178 -1.20 10.71 -7.74
CA ALA A 178 -0.75 9.35 -7.50
C ALA A 178 -0.22 8.73 -8.80
N SER A 179 0.96 8.13 -8.72
CA SER A 179 1.47 7.25 -9.75
C SER A 179 1.00 5.82 -9.44
N VAL A 180 0.80 5.01 -10.45
CA VAL A 180 0.31 3.64 -10.32
C VAL A 180 1.30 2.68 -10.96
N ASP A 181 1.62 1.58 -10.29
CA ASP A 181 2.35 0.47 -10.90
C ASP A 181 1.39 -0.31 -11.82
N ALA A 182 1.42 0.04 -13.10
CA ALA A 182 0.52 -0.53 -14.10
C ALA A 182 0.71 -2.05 -14.24
N GLY A 183 1.95 -2.55 -14.08
CA GLY A 183 2.23 -3.98 -14.13
C GLY A 183 1.60 -4.73 -12.96
N LEU A 184 1.72 -4.19 -11.75
CA LEU A 184 1.08 -4.76 -10.57
C LEU A 184 -0.45 -4.69 -10.69
N LEU A 185 -0.99 -3.55 -11.13
CA LEU A 185 -2.44 -3.38 -11.29
C LEU A 185 -3.02 -4.40 -12.28
N ALA A 186 -2.36 -4.61 -13.42
CA ALA A 186 -2.76 -5.62 -14.41
C ALA A 186 -2.66 -7.04 -13.85
N GLY A 187 -1.60 -7.35 -13.10
CA GLY A 187 -1.44 -8.65 -12.43
C GLY A 187 -2.54 -8.93 -11.41
N LEU A 188 -2.92 -7.93 -10.63
CA LEU A 188 -4.02 -8.01 -9.66
C LEU A 188 -5.38 -8.24 -10.37
N ASP A 189 -5.60 -7.57 -11.50
CA ASP A 189 -6.83 -7.72 -12.28
C ASP A 189 -6.97 -9.14 -12.85
N VAL A 190 -5.91 -9.69 -13.44
CA VAL A 190 -5.87 -11.07 -13.94
C VAL A 190 -6.07 -12.08 -12.81
N ALA A 191 -5.39 -11.87 -11.67
CA ALA A 191 -5.49 -12.72 -10.49
C ALA A 191 -6.93 -12.72 -9.92
N GLN A 192 -7.62 -11.58 -9.97
CA GLN A 192 -9.02 -11.45 -9.55
C GLN A 192 -9.94 -12.35 -10.37
N GLY A 193 -9.76 -12.40 -11.68
CA GLY A 193 -10.54 -13.26 -12.58
C GLY A 193 -10.24 -14.76 -12.42
N SER A 194 -9.10 -15.12 -11.85
CA SER A 194 -8.59 -16.49 -11.78
C SER A 194 -8.76 -17.14 -10.40
N GLY A 195 -9.28 -16.46 -9.38
CA GLY A 195 -9.47 -17.02 -8.04
C GLY A 195 -8.15 -17.23 -7.28
N SER A 196 -7.21 -16.30 -7.40
CA SER A 196 -5.90 -16.33 -6.77
C SER A 196 -5.98 -16.45 -5.25
N ALA A 197 -5.20 -17.36 -4.66
CA ALA A 197 -5.07 -17.50 -3.22
C ALA A 197 -4.38 -16.27 -2.58
N VAL A 198 -3.54 -15.57 -3.31
CA VAL A 198 -2.92 -14.32 -2.86
C VAL A 198 -3.98 -13.24 -2.70
N LEU A 199 -4.93 -13.11 -3.63
CA LEU A 199 -6.00 -12.11 -3.53
C LEU A 199 -6.95 -12.38 -2.37
N GLU A 200 -7.28 -13.63 -2.09
CA GLU A 200 -8.08 -13.97 -0.91
C GLU A 200 -7.38 -13.55 0.40
N ARG A 201 -6.08 -13.74 0.47
CA ARG A 201 -5.28 -13.27 1.61
C ARG A 201 -5.17 -11.74 1.67
N LEU A 202 -5.07 -11.08 0.51
CA LEU A 202 -5.06 -9.62 0.43
C LEU A 202 -6.38 -9.00 0.90
N ARG A 203 -7.53 -9.64 0.67
CA ARG A 203 -8.82 -9.16 1.19
C ARG A 203 -8.85 -9.02 2.72
N THR A 204 -8.09 -9.86 3.40
CA THR A 204 -7.96 -9.80 4.86
C THR A 204 -6.79 -8.94 5.32
N ALA A 205 -5.72 -8.83 4.53
CA ALA A 205 -4.52 -8.08 4.88
C ALA A 205 -4.64 -6.57 4.62
N LEU A 206 -5.19 -6.16 3.47
CA LEU A 206 -5.24 -4.75 3.07
C LEU A 206 -5.98 -3.84 4.05
N PRO A 207 -7.09 -4.23 4.70
CA PRO A 207 -7.72 -3.37 5.71
C PRO A 207 -6.78 -3.01 6.88
N PHE A 208 -5.88 -3.90 7.29
CA PHE A 208 -4.87 -3.60 8.31
C PHE A 208 -3.82 -2.62 7.77
N VAL A 209 -3.39 -2.81 6.53
CA VAL A 209 -2.42 -1.93 5.87
C VAL A 209 -2.99 -0.53 5.69
N GLU A 210 -4.22 -0.43 5.20
CA GLU A 210 -4.90 0.85 5.01
C GLU A 210 -5.04 1.60 6.32
N LEU A 211 -5.43 0.91 7.39
CA LEU A 211 -5.55 1.51 8.70
C LEU A 211 -4.20 1.92 9.28
N ALA A 212 -3.14 1.12 9.10
CA ALA A 212 -1.79 1.46 9.52
C ALA A 212 -1.20 2.69 8.81
N ASN A 213 -1.67 2.96 7.59
CA ASN A 213 -1.17 4.06 6.76
C ASN A 213 -2.18 5.21 6.65
N THR A 214 -3.00 5.39 7.66
CA THR A 214 -3.97 6.49 7.74
C THR A 214 -3.31 7.71 8.38
N ASP A 215 -3.50 8.89 7.79
CA ASP A 215 -3.14 10.17 8.40
C ASP A 215 -4.14 10.48 9.55
N ASP A 216 -3.83 10.00 10.74
CA ASP A 216 -4.66 10.18 11.93
C ASP A 216 -3.77 10.51 13.12
N GLU A 217 -4.04 11.66 13.75
CA GLU A 217 -3.28 12.14 14.92
C GLU A 217 -3.34 11.22 16.16
N PHE A 218 -4.30 10.31 16.20
CA PHE A 218 -4.45 9.32 17.27
C PHE A 218 -3.76 8.00 16.97
N MET A 219 -3.25 7.81 15.73
CA MET A 219 -2.51 6.63 15.37
C MET A 219 -1.09 6.71 15.92
N THR A 220 -0.72 5.74 16.76
CA THR A 220 0.64 5.65 17.33
C THR A 220 1.48 4.66 16.54
N GLU A 221 2.80 4.85 16.49
CA GLU A 221 3.73 3.91 15.83
C GLU A 221 3.55 2.46 16.33
N HIS A 222 3.21 2.28 17.61
CA HIS A 222 2.92 0.95 18.15
C HIS A 222 1.65 0.35 17.55
N ALA A 223 0.60 1.16 17.36
CA ALA A 223 -0.64 0.71 16.74
C ALA A 223 -0.39 0.36 15.26
N GLU A 224 0.37 1.18 14.54
CA GLU A 224 0.79 0.91 13.16
C GLU A 224 1.58 -0.40 13.06
N ALA A 225 2.55 -0.64 13.97
CA ALA A 225 3.33 -1.87 13.97
C ALA A 225 2.48 -3.12 14.24
N ILE A 226 1.46 -3.02 15.12
CA ILE A 226 0.48 -4.10 15.35
C ILE A 226 -0.28 -4.39 14.06
N LEU A 227 -0.77 -3.36 13.40
CA LEU A 227 -1.56 -3.49 12.17
C LEU A 227 -0.72 -4.05 11.03
N MET A 228 0.50 -3.55 10.83
CA MET A 228 1.41 -4.06 9.81
C MET A 228 1.83 -5.52 10.08
N GLY A 229 2.15 -5.87 11.32
CA GLY A 229 2.42 -7.26 11.71
C GLY A 229 1.24 -8.19 11.45
N SER A 230 0.01 -7.72 11.70
CA SER A 230 -1.22 -8.46 11.40
C SER A 230 -1.45 -8.61 9.90
N ALA A 231 -1.15 -7.58 9.11
CA ALA A 231 -1.23 -7.63 7.65
C ALA A 231 -0.30 -8.69 7.05
N PHE A 232 0.96 -8.76 7.51
CA PHE A 232 1.89 -9.80 7.08
C PHE A 232 1.44 -11.21 7.50
N GLU A 233 0.88 -11.35 8.71
CA GLU A 233 0.33 -12.63 9.18
C GLU A 233 -0.78 -13.14 8.25
N GLN A 234 -1.70 -12.27 7.86
CA GLN A 234 -2.76 -12.60 6.90
C GLN A 234 -2.19 -12.91 5.50
N LEU A 235 -1.33 -12.05 4.98
CA LEU A 235 -0.77 -12.17 3.63
C LEU A 235 0.05 -13.46 3.45
N LEU A 236 0.90 -13.78 4.43
CA LEU A 236 1.77 -14.95 4.39
C LEU A 236 1.07 -16.24 4.89
N ALA A 237 -0.20 -16.19 5.24
CA ALA A 237 -0.97 -17.30 5.79
C ALA A 237 -0.23 -17.98 6.97
N GLY A 238 0.32 -17.17 7.89
CA GLY A 238 1.12 -17.62 9.02
C GLY A 238 0.26 -18.29 10.08
N ASN A 239 0.69 -19.44 10.58
CA ASN A 239 0.28 -19.85 11.92
C ASN A 239 0.95 -18.91 12.92
N ALA A 240 0.21 -18.45 13.91
CA ALA A 240 0.53 -17.36 14.83
C ALA A 240 1.82 -17.56 15.64
N SER A 241 2.98 -17.55 14.99
CA SER A 241 4.28 -17.50 15.67
C SER A 241 5.31 -16.71 14.87
N ALA A 242 6.16 -15.96 15.56
CA ALA A 242 7.26 -15.21 14.98
C ALA A 242 8.14 -16.07 14.07
N TYR A 243 8.47 -17.28 14.54
CA TYR A 243 9.28 -18.22 13.80
C TYR A 243 8.64 -18.68 12.47
N ALA A 244 7.33 -19.00 12.48
CA ALA A 244 6.65 -19.46 11.28
C ALA A 244 6.53 -18.33 10.24
N LEU A 245 6.23 -17.12 10.70
CA LEU A 245 6.12 -15.94 9.83
C LEU A 245 7.48 -15.57 9.24
N GLY A 246 8.51 -15.47 10.09
CA GLY A 246 9.88 -15.21 9.65
C GLY A 246 10.40 -16.24 8.66
N ARG A 247 10.10 -17.54 8.89
CA ARG A 247 10.47 -18.60 7.96
C ARG A 247 9.84 -18.41 6.58
N ARG A 248 8.53 -18.17 6.51
CA ARG A 248 7.83 -17.97 5.22
C ARG A 248 8.32 -16.75 4.48
N PHE A 249 8.51 -15.65 5.20
CA PHE A 249 9.10 -14.44 4.63
C PHE A 249 10.53 -14.71 4.14
N GLY A 250 11.35 -15.38 4.95
CA GLY A 250 12.71 -15.77 4.58
C GLY A 250 12.78 -16.70 3.37
N GLU A 251 11.86 -17.67 3.25
CA GLU A 251 11.76 -18.54 2.07
C GLU A 251 11.41 -17.74 0.81
N LEU A 252 10.49 -16.77 0.90
CA LEU A 252 10.08 -15.92 -0.23
C LEU A 252 11.22 -15.01 -0.72
N PHE A 253 12.00 -14.45 0.21
CA PHE A 253 13.13 -13.55 -0.09
C PHE A 253 14.46 -14.26 -0.22
N GLN A 254 14.55 -15.59 -0.11
CA GLN A 254 15.79 -16.35 -0.03
C GLN A 254 16.77 -16.06 -1.15
N GLN A 255 16.30 -15.92 -2.39
CA GLN A 255 17.14 -15.64 -3.55
C GLN A 255 17.79 -14.24 -3.53
N PHE A 256 17.30 -13.35 -2.69
CA PHE A 256 17.77 -11.97 -2.53
C PHE A 256 18.60 -11.78 -1.26
N GLY A 257 18.75 -12.81 -0.43
CA GLY A 257 19.52 -12.73 0.79
C GLY A 257 20.98 -12.42 0.52
N SER A 258 21.53 -11.43 1.23
CA SER A 258 22.91 -10.97 1.08
C SER A 258 23.63 -10.80 2.41
N VAL A 259 22.89 -10.67 3.53
CA VAL A 259 23.45 -10.47 4.86
C VAL A 259 22.88 -11.48 5.85
N THR A 260 23.78 -12.24 6.50
CA THR A 260 23.37 -13.17 7.56
C THR A 260 23.12 -12.43 8.88
N VAL A 261 22.30 -13.02 9.77
CA VAL A 261 22.06 -12.50 11.12
C VAL A 261 23.36 -12.28 11.88
N ASP A 262 24.34 -13.20 11.74
CA ASP A 262 25.63 -13.12 12.41
C ASP A 262 26.45 -11.89 11.95
N HIS A 263 26.39 -11.58 10.65
CA HIS A 263 27.01 -10.37 10.12
C HIS A 263 26.28 -9.12 10.59
N ALA A 264 24.94 -9.10 10.53
CA ALA A 264 24.13 -7.96 10.92
C ALA A 264 24.30 -7.56 12.39
N ARG A 265 24.53 -8.53 13.28
CA ARG A 265 24.80 -8.27 14.71
C ARG A 265 26.04 -7.44 14.98
N LYS A 266 27.02 -7.42 14.09
CA LYS A 266 28.21 -6.57 14.22
C LYS A 266 27.85 -5.10 14.11
N ALA A 267 26.92 -4.75 13.22
CA ALA A 267 26.42 -3.39 13.07
C ALA A 267 25.28 -3.07 14.06
N ARG A 268 24.45 -4.09 14.39
CA ARG A 268 23.28 -3.95 15.26
C ARG A 268 23.34 -4.95 16.41
N PRO A 269 24.02 -4.64 17.52
CA PRO A 269 24.18 -5.56 18.66
C PRO A 269 22.86 -5.95 19.34
N GLY A 270 21.79 -5.13 19.17
CA GLY A 270 20.46 -5.42 19.70
C GLY A 270 19.74 -6.60 19.04
N ILE A 271 20.23 -7.12 17.92
CA ILE A 271 19.66 -8.30 17.28
C ILE A 271 19.97 -9.52 18.17
N GLU A 272 18.95 -10.04 18.84
CA GLU A 272 19.07 -11.21 19.71
C GLU A 272 18.93 -12.50 18.91
N ILE A 273 19.70 -13.51 19.30
CA ILE A 273 19.52 -14.90 18.88
C ILE A 273 18.67 -15.60 19.93
N ASP A 274 17.64 -16.30 19.49
CA ASP A 274 16.82 -17.12 20.38
C ASP A 274 17.65 -18.27 20.96
N THR A 275 17.81 -18.27 22.25
CA THR A 275 18.55 -19.29 23.00
C THR A 275 17.64 -20.39 23.56
N CYS A 276 16.34 -20.35 23.30
CA CYS A 276 15.38 -21.28 23.90
C CYS A 276 15.64 -22.74 23.52
N THR A 277 16.26 -23.02 22.37
CA THR A 277 16.72 -24.34 21.98
C THR A 277 18.11 -24.28 21.36
N ALA A 278 19.00 -25.19 21.73
CA ALA A 278 20.36 -25.24 21.20
C ALA A 278 20.41 -25.37 19.66
N GLN A 279 19.44 -26.08 19.06
CA GLN A 279 19.33 -26.21 17.60
C GLN A 279 18.95 -24.92 16.92
N ARG A 280 18.03 -24.14 17.51
CA ARG A 280 17.63 -22.81 16.99
C ARG A 280 18.77 -21.83 17.10
N ALA A 281 19.43 -21.75 18.24
CA ALA A 281 20.57 -20.87 18.43
C ALA A 281 21.71 -21.17 17.45
N ALA A 282 21.97 -22.42 17.13
CA ALA A 282 22.97 -22.80 16.14
C ALA A 282 22.58 -22.47 14.70
N ALA A 283 21.27 -22.44 14.37
CA ALA A 283 20.79 -22.17 13.03
C ALA A 283 20.63 -20.66 12.72
N GLN A 284 20.22 -19.86 13.71
CA GLN A 284 19.94 -18.43 13.53
C GLN A 284 21.10 -17.60 12.97
N PRO A 285 22.38 -17.80 13.37
CA PRO A 285 23.49 -17.03 12.80
C PRO A 285 23.66 -17.18 11.30
N HIS A 286 23.21 -18.29 10.72
CA HIS A 286 23.29 -18.57 9.28
C HIS A 286 22.06 -18.11 8.49
N TRP A 287 21.03 -17.60 9.17
CA TRP A 287 19.85 -17.10 8.50
C TRP A 287 20.10 -15.70 7.93
N TRP A 288 19.34 -15.37 6.90
CA TRP A 288 19.32 -14.03 6.36
C TRP A 288 18.68 -13.03 7.34
N VAL A 289 19.19 -11.81 7.38
CA VAL A 289 18.74 -10.78 8.33
C VAL A 289 17.27 -10.41 8.15
N HIS A 290 16.74 -10.42 6.93
CA HIS A 290 15.33 -10.11 6.64
C HIS A 290 14.36 -11.12 7.32
N ARG A 291 14.76 -12.38 7.43
CA ARG A 291 13.99 -13.38 8.20
C ARG A 291 13.91 -13.00 9.67
N LYS A 292 15.03 -12.60 10.26
CA LYS A 292 15.10 -12.20 11.67
C LYS A 292 14.32 -10.92 11.94
N TRP A 293 14.37 -9.97 11.00
CA TRP A 293 13.60 -8.76 11.08
C TRP A 293 12.08 -9.05 11.12
N MET A 294 11.59 -9.94 10.28
CA MET A 294 10.17 -10.32 10.26
C MET A 294 9.76 -11.03 11.56
N GLU A 295 10.63 -11.87 12.14
CA GLU A 295 10.39 -12.47 13.46
C GLU A 295 10.24 -11.40 14.54
N GLU A 296 11.09 -10.36 14.51
CA GLU A 296 11.07 -9.28 15.48
C GLU A 296 9.84 -8.38 15.31
N LEU A 297 9.47 -8.01 14.08
CA LEU A 297 8.23 -7.26 13.81
C LEU A 297 7.00 -7.97 14.40
N TYR A 298 6.92 -9.30 14.24
CA TYR A 298 5.82 -10.07 14.83
C TYR A 298 5.90 -10.09 16.37
N ASP A 299 7.08 -10.17 16.92
CA ASP A 299 7.28 -10.13 18.39
C ASP A 299 6.88 -8.77 18.97
N VAL A 300 7.16 -7.66 18.28
CA VAL A 300 6.67 -6.31 18.65
C VAL A 300 5.15 -6.32 18.73
N ARG A 301 4.48 -6.77 17.66
CA ARG A 301 3.01 -6.92 17.62
C ARG A 301 2.50 -7.76 18.79
N SER A 302 3.07 -8.92 18.98
CA SER A 302 2.62 -9.87 20.01
C SER A 302 2.78 -9.32 21.44
N LYS A 303 3.89 -8.64 21.72
CA LYS A 303 4.14 -8.11 23.07
C LYS A 303 3.25 -6.91 23.40
N VAL A 304 3.05 -6.01 22.46
CA VAL A 304 2.16 -4.86 22.68
C VAL A 304 0.73 -5.35 22.92
N VAL A 305 0.25 -6.29 22.14
CA VAL A 305 -1.11 -6.86 22.29
C VAL A 305 -1.30 -7.59 23.61
N HIS A 306 -0.31 -8.41 24.04
CA HIS A 306 -0.48 -9.26 25.23
C HIS A 306 -0.01 -8.61 26.54
N LYS A 307 0.92 -7.68 26.50
CA LYS A 307 1.52 -7.08 27.70
C LYS A 307 1.21 -5.59 27.85
N GLY A 308 0.57 -4.97 26.88
CA GLY A 308 0.23 -3.53 26.88
C GLY A 308 1.43 -2.60 26.69
N HIS A 309 2.64 -3.11 26.59
CA HIS A 309 3.85 -2.33 26.33
C HIS A 309 4.92 -3.19 25.65
N ALA A 310 5.80 -2.57 24.88
CA ALA A 310 6.91 -3.26 24.20
C ALA A 310 7.99 -3.80 25.18
N GLY A 311 7.90 -3.42 26.48
CA GLY A 311 8.85 -3.80 27.52
C GLY A 311 10.16 -3.04 27.42
N SER A 312 11.08 -3.33 28.36
CA SER A 312 12.44 -2.77 28.38
C SER A 312 13.43 -3.57 27.51
N ARG A 313 12.94 -4.44 26.62
CA ARG A 313 13.80 -5.23 25.74
C ARG A 313 14.46 -4.30 24.74
N GLN A 314 15.76 -4.47 24.57
CA GLN A 314 16.48 -3.86 23.47
C GLN A 314 16.15 -4.63 22.19
N TRP A 315 15.52 -3.94 21.23
CA TRP A 315 15.21 -4.48 19.92
C TRP A 315 16.40 -4.27 18.97
N GLY A 316 16.51 -5.12 17.96
CA GLY A 316 17.48 -4.93 16.88
C GLY A 316 17.17 -3.74 16.00
N TRP A 317 15.88 -3.42 15.89
CA TRP A 317 15.35 -2.27 15.12
C TRP A 317 14.38 -1.45 15.98
N GLN A 318 14.40 -0.13 15.80
CA GLN A 318 13.41 0.76 16.40
C GLN A 318 12.05 0.57 15.74
N ILE A 319 10.97 0.98 16.41
CA ILE A 319 9.60 0.82 15.86
C ILE A 319 9.46 1.57 14.54
N ALA A 320 9.96 2.79 14.45
CA ALA A 320 9.96 3.56 13.20
C ALA A 320 10.72 2.84 12.07
N GLU A 321 11.85 2.19 12.37
CA GLU A 321 12.56 1.37 11.39
C GLU A 321 11.74 0.16 10.93
N HIS A 322 11.05 -0.50 11.86
CA HIS A 322 10.12 -1.57 11.51
C HIS A 322 9.03 -1.10 10.56
N LEU A 323 8.44 0.07 10.80
CA LEU A 323 7.37 0.63 9.98
C LEU A 323 7.84 0.97 8.56
N VAL A 324 9.00 1.62 8.44
CA VAL A 324 9.57 1.95 7.13
C VAL A 324 9.92 0.69 6.35
N MET A 325 10.54 -0.29 7.01
CA MET A 325 10.86 -1.56 6.35
C MET A 325 9.59 -2.33 5.98
N ALA A 326 8.57 -2.35 6.84
CA ALA A 326 7.28 -2.97 6.53
C ALA A 326 6.64 -2.33 5.29
N ALA A 327 6.66 -1.00 5.21
CA ALA A 327 6.16 -0.27 4.06
C ALA A 327 6.97 -0.56 2.77
N HIS A 328 8.28 -0.74 2.88
CA HIS A 328 9.14 -1.11 1.75
C HIS A 328 8.87 -2.53 1.24
N VAL A 329 8.79 -3.50 2.14
CA VAL A 329 8.74 -4.91 1.74
C VAL A 329 7.33 -5.46 1.52
N PHE A 330 6.27 -4.82 2.03
CA PHE A 330 4.91 -5.32 1.86
C PHE A 330 4.49 -5.39 0.38
N PRO A 331 4.61 -4.32 -0.44
CA PRO A 331 4.31 -4.42 -1.86
C PRO A 331 5.22 -5.41 -2.60
N LEU A 332 6.49 -5.51 -2.22
CA LEU A 332 7.41 -6.49 -2.80
C LEU A 332 6.98 -7.93 -2.46
N THR A 333 6.52 -8.18 -1.23
CA THR A 333 5.98 -9.47 -0.82
C THR A 333 4.78 -9.85 -1.68
N VAL A 334 3.86 -8.92 -1.94
CA VAL A 334 2.71 -9.17 -2.84
C VAL A 334 3.17 -9.51 -4.25
N LYS A 335 4.10 -8.73 -4.81
CA LYS A 335 4.67 -8.97 -6.14
C LYS A 335 5.30 -10.35 -6.27
N LEU A 336 6.11 -10.76 -5.30
CA LEU A 336 6.75 -12.08 -5.29
C LEU A 336 5.72 -13.21 -5.17
N LEU A 337 4.68 -13.04 -4.35
CA LEU A 337 3.61 -14.03 -4.24
C LEU A 337 2.81 -14.16 -5.55
N LEU A 338 2.51 -13.03 -6.20
CA LEU A 338 1.85 -13.04 -7.51
C LEU A 338 2.74 -13.62 -8.62
N GLU A 339 4.08 -13.42 -8.54
CA GLU A 339 5.03 -14.08 -9.44
C GLU A 339 4.98 -15.61 -9.28
N GLN A 340 4.92 -16.11 -8.03
CA GLN A 340 4.79 -17.55 -7.77
C GLN A 340 3.50 -18.16 -8.34
N GLU A 341 2.42 -17.39 -8.38
CA GLU A 341 1.15 -17.81 -9.01
C GLU A 341 1.10 -17.53 -10.52
N GLY A 342 2.11 -16.87 -11.11
CA GLY A 342 2.21 -16.56 -12.53
C GLY A 342 1.40 -15.34 -12.98
N TYR A 343 0.95 -14.49 -12.07
CA TYR A 343 0.16 -13.28 -12.38
C TYR A 343 0.99 -12.01 -12.48
N TYR A 344 2.24 -12.03 -12.04
CA TYR A 344 3.15 -10.88 -12.11
C TYR A 344 4.54 -11.33 -12.55
N ALA A 345 5.20 -10.51 -13.34
CA ALA A 345 6.61 -10.69 -13.68
C ALA A 345 7.44 -9.66 -12.90
N VAL A 346 8.24 -10.13 -11.95
CA VAL A 346 9.11 -9.27 -11.13
C VAL A 346 10.10 -8.52 -12.02
N THR A 347 10.05 -7.21 -11.97
CA THR A 347 10.89 -6.33 -12.80
C THR A 347 12.31 -6.22 -12.25
N GLU A 348 13.26 -5.72 -13.06
CA GLU A 348 14.61 -5.41 -12.58
C GLU A 348 14.62 -4.39 -11.42
N ARG A 349 13.65 -3.47 -11.41
CA ARG A 349 13.48 -2.52 -10.30
C ARG A 349 13.06 -3.25 -9.02
N ASP A 350 12.12 -4.18 -9.10
CA ASP A 350 11.67 -4.96 -7.97
C ASP A 350 12.79 -5.86 -7.43
N ARG A 351 13.54 -6.51 -8.32
CA ARG A 351 14.73 -7.31 -7.95
C ARG A 351 15.76 -6.47 -7.20
N ALA A 352 16.05 -5.28 -7.70
CA ALA A 352 16.97 -4.36 -7.04
C ALA A 352 16.47 -3.92 -5.65
N ALA A 353 15.17 -3.70 -5.52
CA ALA A 353 14.56 -3.36 -4.23
C ALA A 353 14.61 -4.55 -3.24
N CYS A 354 14.34 -5.77 -3.71
CA CYS A 354 14.49 -6.99 -2.89
C CYS A 354 15.93 -7.19 -2.42
N LEU A 355 16.92 -7.03 -3.32
CA LEU A 355 18.35 -7.14 -2.99
C LEU A 355 18.82 -6.05 -2.00
N ALA A 356 18.21 -4.88 -2.02
CA ALA A 356 18.51 -3.80 -1.10
C ALA A 356 17.99 -4.07 0.33
N THR A 357 17.03 -4.97 0.51
CA THR A 357 16.37 -5.19 1.80
C THR A 357 17.33 -5.54 2.93
N ASP A 358 18.23 -6.50 2.71
CA ASP A 358 19.20 -6.91 3.72
C ASP A 358 20.21 -5.79 4.06
N LEU A 359 20.61 -5.01 3.07
CA LEU A 359 21.54 -3.90 3.26
C LEU A 359 20.90 -2.77 4.08
N LEU A 360 19.63 -2.44 3.77
CA LEU A 360 18.84 -1.48 4.54
C LEU A 360 18.68 -1.91 6.00
N LEU A 361 18.46 -3.18 6.25
CA LEU A 361 18.31 -3.71 7.60
C LEU A 361 19.58 -3.66 8.45
N VAL A 362 20.75 -3.53 7.83
CA VAL A 362 22.05 -3.40 8.52
C VAL A 362 22.48 -1.95 8.68
N GLU A 363 22.02 -1.08 7.79
CA GLU A 363 22.32 0.34 7.84
C GLU A 363 21.75 0.98 9.11
N THR A 364 22.56 1.78 9.80
CA THR A 364 22.17 2.42 11.07
C THR A 364 22.03 3.94 10.95
N GLU A 365 22.65 4.56 9.95
CA GLU A 365 22.67 6.02 9.79
C GLU A 365 21.28 6.63 9.59
N TRP A 366 20.34 5.87 9.06
CA TRP A 366 18.99 6.35 8.81
C TRP A 366 18.10 6.37 10.08
N ALA A 367 18.46 5.62 11.13
CA ALA A 367 17.75 5.63 12.40
C ALA A 367 18.03 6.88 13.23
N GLU A 368 19.23 7.43 13.08
CA GLU A 368 19.67 8.62 13.82
C GLU A 368 19.05 9.91 13.28
N ASP A 369 18.68 9.93 12.00
CA ASP A 369 18.10 11.11 11.32
C ASP A 369 16.61 11.33 11.60
N LEU A 370 15.92 10.43 12.28
CA LEU A 370 14.49 10.61 12.63
C LEU A 370 14.25 11.82 13.52
N ASP A 371 15.22 12.17 14.38
CA ASP A 371 15.16 13.31 15.29
C ASP A 371 15.95 14.54 14.78
N ALA A 372 16.78 14.38 13.77
CA ALA A 372 17.65 15.43 13.28
C ALA A 372 17.01 16.22 12.13
N GLN A 373 16.30 17.27 12.46
CA GLN A 373 15.83 18.29 11.49
C GLN A 373 16.98 19.03 10.76
N SER A 374 18.23 18.59 10.90
CA SER A 374 19.33 19.48 10.60
C SER A 374 20.34 19.05 9.52
N ASN A 375 20.46 17.82 9.08
CA ASN A 375 21.55 17.50 8.13
C ASN A 375 21.26 16.42 7.06
N GLY A 376 20.05 16.27 6.58
CA GLY A 376 19.91 16.05 5.14
C GLY A 376 20.04 14.65 4.59
N ARG A 377 20.10 13.58 5.37
CA ARG A 377 19.83 12.26 4.81
C ARG A 377 18.41 11.84 5.12
N SER A 378 17.51 12.09 4.17
CA SER A 378 16.17 11.53 4.26
C SER A 378 16.25 10.01 4.07
N TRP A 379 15.37 9.27 4.73
CA TRP A 379 15.16 7.83 4.50
C TRP A 379 15.15 7.45 3.03
N GLN A 380 14.59 8.31 2.17
CA GLN A 380 14.61 8.16 0.73
C GLN A 380 16.02 8.16 0.14
N GLU A 381 16.91 8.99 0.64
CA GLU A 381 18.27 9.05 0.09
C GLU A 381 19.02 7.77 0.40
N VAL A 382 18.87 7.22 1.61
CA VAL A 382 19.48 5.94 1.98
C VAL A 382 18.92 4.81 1.10
N ILE A 383 17.61 4.73 0.95
CA ILE A 383 16.97 3.72 0.09
C ILE A 383 17.39 3.88 -1.37
N ARG A 384 17.39 5.11 -1.90
CA ARG A 384 17.82 5.39 -3.28
C ARG A 384 19.31 5.11 -3.50
N LYS A 385 20.14 5.49 -2.54
CA LYS A 385 21.58 5.19 -2.58
C LYS A 385 21.81 3.69 -2.59
N THR A 386 21.20 2.96 -1.64
CA THR A 386 21.34 1.51 -1.54
C THR A 386 20.84 0.81 -2.80
N ALA A 387 19.69 1.18 -3.33
CA ALA A 387 19.16 0.62 -4.58
C ALA A 387 20.05 0.94 -5.78
N ARG A 388 20.68 2.13 -5.84
CA ARG A 388 21.64 2.50 -6.88
C ARG A 388 22.92 1.69 -6.78
N ASP A 389 23.45 1.52 -5.57
CA ASP A 389 24.69 0.76 -5.33
C ASP A 389 24.49 -0.72 -5.67
N VAL A 390 23.34 -1.30 -5.32
CA VAL A 390 22.95 -2.66 -5.72
C VAL A 390 22.91 -2.80 -7.25
N ARG A 391 22.27 -1.86 -7.96
CA ARG A 391 22.23 -1.87 -9.42
C ARG A 391 23.62 -1.73 -10.05
N PHE A 392 24.42 -0.82 -9.52
CA PHE A 392 25.78 -0.63 -9.99
C PHE A 392 26.61 -1.91 -9.83
N ASN A 393 26.54 -2.53 -8.65
CA ASN A 393 27.23 -3.80 -8.38
C ASN A 393 26.75 -4.92 -9.31
N ALA A 394 25.45 -5.03 -9.56
CA ALA A 394 24.91 -6.02 -10.50
C ALA A 394 25.41 -5.79 -11.94
N VAL A 395 25.44 -4.55 -12.41
CA VAL A 395 25.99 -4.18 -13.71
C VAL A 395 27.49 -4.49 -13.78
N TRP A 396 28.21 -4.18 -12.69
CA TRP A 396 29.65 -4.41 -12.60
C TRP A 396 30.00 -5.91 -12.61
N GLU A 397 29.27 -6.73 -11.87
CA GLU A 397 29.46 -8.20 -11.87
C GLU A 397 29.13 -8.80 -13.26
N ASN A 398 28.06 -8.32 -13.91
CA ASN A 398 27.76 -8.71 -15.30
C ASN A 398 28.86 -8.30 -16.28
N TYR A 399 29.46 -7.12 -16.08
CA TYR A 399 30.58 -6.68 -16.92
C TYR A 399 31.83 -7.56 -16.71
N LYS A 400 32.17 -7.88 -15.46
CA LYS A 400 33.25 -8.81 -15.14
C LYS A 400 33.02 -10.20 -15.76
N ALA A 401 31.80 -10.72 -15.65
CA ALA A 401 31.44 -12.01 -16.23
C ALA A 401 31.56 -12.06 -17.74
N ARG A 402 31.28 -10.93 -18.44
CA ARG A 402 31.43 -10.82 -19.90
C ARG A 402 32.88 -10.57 -20.35
N HIS A 403 33.74 -10.08 -19.46
CA HIS A 403 35.12 -9.71 -19.77
C HIS A 403 36.12 -10.32 -18.77
N PRO A 404 36.10 -11.67 -18.58
CA PRO A 404 36.92 -12.32 -17.55
C PRO A 404 38.42 -12.04 -17.72
N GLY A 405 38.93 -11.88 -18.94
CA GLY A 405 40.33 -11.61 -19.21
C GLY A 405 40.84 -10.24 -18.72
N LEU A 406 39.95 -9.28 -18.44
CA LEU A 406 40.34 -7.96 -17.91
C LEU A 406 40.57 -7.98 -16.39
N PHE A 407 40.06 -9.03 -15.71
CA PHE A 407 40.05 -9.11 -14.25
C PHE A 407 40.77 -10.36 -13.70
N GLN A 408 41.38 -11.15 -14.57
CA GLN A 408 42.32 -12.17 -14.14
C GLN A 408 43.58 -11.48 -13.59
N SER A 409 43.82 -11.62 -12.31
CA SER A 409 45.00 -11.05 -11.65
C SER A 409 46.26 -11.58 -12.31
N ARG A 410 47.23 -10.73 -12.53
CA ARG A 410 48.61 -11.04 -13.01
C ARG A 410 49.42 -11.78 -11.95
N ASP A 411 48.82 -12.33 -10.90
CA ASP A 411 49.50 -12.97 -9.78
C ASP A 411 49.96 -14.41 -10.08
N ALA A 412 49.91 -14.83 -11.37
CA ALA A 412 50.37 -16.14 -11.77
C ALA A 412 51.82 -16.17 -12.35
N ASP A 413 52.50 -15.03 -12.42
CA ASP A 413 53.85 -14.93 -12.98
C ASP A 413 54.86 -14.43 -11.94
N GLU A 414 54.87 -14.90 -10.68
CA GLU A 414 56.07 -14.90 -9.90
C GLU A 414 56.86 -16.19 -10.20
N PRO A 415 58.03 -16.07 -10.84
CA PRO A 415 58.90 -17.23 -11.05
C PRO A 415 59.38 -17.70 -9.68
N ALA A 416 59.19 -18.98 -9.40
CA ALA A 416 59.80 -19.65 -8.26
C ALA A 416 61.28 -19.34 -8.27
N ALA A 417 61.75 -18.66 -7.23
CA ALA A 417 63.19 -18.46 -7.00
C ALA A 417 63.75 -19.84 -6.64
N ASP A 418 64.57 -20.40 -7.54
CA ASP A 418 65.38 -21.56 -7.31
C ASP A 418 66.33 -21.26 -6.16
N GLU A 419 66.25 -22.03 -5.07
CA GLU A 419 67.37 -22.33 -4.16
C GLU A 419 67.92 -23.73 -4.41
#